data_2fb3419d96b66743968e2f5ad98b10a1
#
_entry.id   2fb3419d96b66743968e2f5ad98b10a1
#
_cell.length_a   1.000
_cell.length_b   1.000
_cell.length_c   1.000
_cell.angle_alpha   90.00
_cell.angle_beta   90.00
_cell.angle_gamma   90.00
#
_symmetry.space_group_name_H-M   'P 1'
#
loop_
_entity.id
_entity.type
_entity.pdbx_description
1 polymer ?
#
loop_
_entity_poly.entity_id
_entity_poly.type
_entity_poly.pdbx_seq_one_letter_code
_entity_poly.pdbx_strand_id
1 'polypeptide(L)'
;MKDALRAVQNELRRRGVEGNYTRAENLHLTLAFIGEYPDPDAVLEAMGKLKFEPFGLRLAGLGAFGELWWAGLEESDTLDMLVRRLRRTLAESGIPFDRKAFRPHITLIRKPSFRRDPQLDTLPVPEAETTAGRISLMLSTRGKNGMIYTELGSVSAYREREME
;
A
#
# COMPACT_ATOMS: atom_id res chain seq x y z
N MET A 1 2.73 -8.31 10.01
CA MET A 1 3.17 -7.32 9.00
C MET A 1 3.37 -5.93 9.60
N LYS A 2 2.36 -5.34 10.24
CA LYS A 2 2.52 -4.01 10.84
C LYS A 2 3.63 -3.93 11.89
N ASP A 3 3.77 -4.93 12.74
CA ASP A 3 4.82 -4.96 13.76
C ASP A 3 6.21 -4.94 13.13
N ALA A 4 6.40 -5.68 12.03
CA ALA A 4 7.66 -5.67 11.30
C ALA A 4 7.95 -4.29 10.69
N LEU A 5 6.96 -3.65 10.10
CA LEU A 5 7.11 -2.31 9.53
C LEU A 5 7.43 -1.27 10.61
N ARG A 6 6.77 -1.35 11.75
CA ARG A 6 7.06 -0.48 12.88
C ARG A 6 8.46 -0.71 13.45
N ALA A 7 8.92 -1.97 13.48
CA ALA A 7 10.28 -2.27 13.90
C ALA A 7 11.32 -1.60 12.98
N VAL A 8 11.07 -1.59 11.68
CA VAL A 8 11.92 -0.88 10.72
C VAL A 8 11.90 0.62 10.98
N GLN A 9 10.72 1.21 11.18
CA GLN A 9 10.59 2.64 11.50
C GLN A 9 11.33 3.00 12.79
N ASN A 10 11.22 2.16 13.81
CA ASN A 10 11.91 2.39 15.10
C ASN A 10 13.44 2.32 14.94
N GLU A 11 13.93 1.40 14.11
CA GLU A 11 15.35 1.30 13.80
C GLU A 11 15.85 2.54 13.05
N LEU A 12 15.06 3.07 12.12
CA LEU A 12 15.39 4.32 11.45
C LEU A 12 15.50 5.48 12.45
N ARG A 13 14.58 5.57 13.40
CA ARG A 13 14.64 6.58 14.48
C ARG A 13 15.90 6.43 15.31
N ARG A 14 16.27 5.22 15.67
CA ARG A 14 17.50 4.94 16.44
C ARG A 14 18.75 5.36 15.68
N ARG A 15 18.72 5.26 14.36
CA ARG A 15 19.84 5.70 13.49
C ARG A 15 19.81 7.20 13.19
N GLY A 16 18.93 7.95 13.83
CA GLY A 16 18.87 9.41 13.73
C GLY A 16 18.12 9.94 12.53
N VAL A 17 17.27 9.13 11.89
CA VAL A 17 16.45 9.59 10.78
C VAL A 17 15.20 10.30 11.30
N GLU A 18 15.05 11.57 10.94
CA GLU A 18 13.88 12.39 11.24
C GLU A 18 13.06 12.59 9.99
N GLY A 19 11.78 12.87 10.13
CA GLY A 19 10.87 13.10 9.01
C GLY A 19 9.44 12.74 9.36
N ASN A 20 8.62 12.60 8.33
CA ASN A 20 7.21 12.28 8.48
C ASN A 20 7.01 10.76 8.41
N TYR A 21 7.07 10.12 9.56
CA TYR A 21 6.82 8.68 9.64
C TYR A 21 5.34 8.36 9.41
N THR A 22 5.09 7.35 8.59
CA THR A 22 3.73 6.85 8.38
C THR A 22 3.21 6.24 9.68
N ARG A 23 2.05 6.69 10.13
CA ARG A 23 1.42 6.14 11.34
C ARG A 23 1.01 4.70 11.10
N ALA A 24 0.96 3.90 12.16
CA ALA A 24 0.61 2.49 12.09
C ALA A 24 -0.71 2.24 11.38
N GLU A 25 -1.73 3.05 11.66
CA GLU A 25 -3.05 2.95 11.04
C GLU A 25 -3.06 3.31 9.55
N ASN A 26 -2.03 4.01 9.08
CA ASN A 26 -1.91 4.46 7.69
C ASN A 26 -0.94 3.61 6.85
N LEU A 27 -0.31 2.61 7.44
CA LEU A 27 0.56 1.70 6.70
C LEU A 27 -0.29 0.88 5.72
N HIS A 28 -0.03 1.03 4.42
CA HIS A 28 -0.86 0.43 3.38
C HIS A 28 -0.10 0.22 2.09
N LEU A 29 -0.63 -0.67 1.26
CA LEU A 29 -0.19 -0.89 -0.11
C LEU A 29 -1.22 -0.29 -1.06
N THR A 30 -0.80 0.68 -1.87
CA THR A 30 -1.67 1.28 -2.89
C THR A 30 -1.65 0.42 -4.15
N LEU A 31 -2.83 0.04 -4.62
CA LEU A 31 -2.98 -0.75 -5.85
C LEU A 31 -3.23 0.13 -7.07
N ALA A 32 -3.97 1.22 -6.89
CA ALA A 32 -4.24 2.20 -7.94
C ALA A 32 -4.49 3.55 -7.30
N PHE A 33 -3.93 4.59 -7.89
CA PHE A 33 -4.15 5.96 -7.46
C PHE A 33 -5.11 6.64 -8.43
N ILE A 34 -6.32 6.94 -7.95
CA ILE A 34 -7.39 7.50 -8.78
C ILE A 34 -7.33 9.02 -8.83
N GLY A 35 -6.86 9.65 -7.74
CA GLY A 35 -6.86 11.09 -7.62
C GLY A 35 -8.23 11.62 -7.24
N GLU A 36 -8.52 12.85 -7.60
CA GLU A 36 -9.83 13.45 -7.35
C GLU A 36 -10.85 12.91 -8.34
N TYR A 37 -11.86 12.25 -7.84
CA TYR A 37 -12.93 11.67 -8.65
C TYR A 37 -14.26 11.88 -7.93
N PRO A 38 -15.26 12.48 -8.60
CA PRO A 38 -16.48 12.94 -7.91
C PRO A 38 -17.49 11.85 -7.56
N ASP A 39 -17.31 10.63 -8.05
CA ASP A 39 -18.27 9.55 -7.87
C ASP A 39 -17.63 8.29 -7.27
N PRO A 40 -17.44 8.27 -5.94
CA PRO A 40 -16.86 7.08 -5.30
C PRO A 40 -17.74 5.84 -5.43
N ASP A 41 -19.05 5.97 -5.57
CA ASP A 41 -19.94 4.83 -5.75
C ASP A 41 -19.68 4.11 -7.07
N ALA A 42 -19.36 4.86 -8.13
CA ALA A 42 -18.96 4.28 -9.40
C ALA A 42 -17.65 3.46 -9.28
N VAL A 43 -16.72 3.96 -8.47
CA VAL A 43 -15.47 3.23 -8.20
C VAL A 43 -15.74 1.93 -7.45
N LEU A 44 -16.58 1.98 -6.42
CA LEU A 44 -16.96 0.80 -5.65
C LEU A 44 -17.71 -0.22 -6.51
N GLU A 45 -18.57 0.23 -7.41
CA GLU A 45 -19.25 -0.64 -8.36
C GLU A 45 -18.26 -1.35 -9.29
N ALA A 46 -17.28 -0.61 -9.82
CA ALA A 46 -16.21 -1.19 -10.63
C ALA A 46 -15.39 -2.22 -9.83
N MET A 47 -15.01 -1.88 -8.60
CA MET A 47 -14.30 -2.79 -7.71
C MET A 47 -15.08 -4.07 -7.43
N GLY A 48 -16.40 -3.95 -7.31
CA GLY A 48 -17.29 -5.10 -7.05
C GLY A 48 -17.30 -6.14 -8.18
N LYS A 49 -16.82 -5.80 -9.36
CA LYS A 49 -16.67 -6.75 -10.47
C LYS A 49 -15.43 -7.63 -10.33
N LEU A 50 -14.51 -7.27 -9.43
CA LEU A 50 -13.29 -8.04 -9.21
C LEU A 50 -13.61 -9.27 -8.36
N LYS A 51 -13.08 -10.40 -8.79
CA LYS A 51 -13.12 -11.65 -8.01
C LYS A 51 -11.69 -12.10 -7.83
N PHE A 52 -11.31 -12.32 -6.59
CA PHE A 52 -9.98 -12.79 -6.25
C PHE A 52 -10.01 -13.64 -4.99
N GLU A 53 -9.07 -14.56 -4.89
CA GLU A 53 -8.89 -15.39 -3.70
C GLU A 53 -7.89 -14.71 -2.75
N PRO A 54 -7.97 -14.98 -1.44
CA PRO A 54 -6.94 -14.51 -0.52
C PRO A 54 -5.56 -15.00 -0.95
N PHE A 55 -4.55 -14.14 -0.83
CA PHE A 55 -3.19 -14.49 -1.20
C PHE A 55 -2.19 -13.89 -0.23
N GLY A 56 -1.00 -14.50 -0.15
CA GLY A 56 0.05 -14.03 0.74
C GLY A 56 0.81 -12.84 0.18
N LEU A 57 1.23 -11.94 1.07
CA LEU A 57 2.17 -10.86 0.81
C LEU A 57 3.33 -11.00 1.78
N ARG A 58 4.55 -10.96 1.27
CA ARG A 58 5.76 -11.10 2.08
C ARG A 58 6.65 -9.88 1.93
N LEU A 59 7.14 -9.39 3.07
CA LEU A 59 8.02 -8.24 3.13
C LEU A 59 9.38 -8.57 2.51
N ALA A 60 9.91 -7.65 1.69
CA ALA A 60 11.17 -7.84 0.99
C ALA A 60 11.94 -6.54 0.81
N GLY A 61 12.90 -6.28 1.68
CA GLY A 61 13.84 -5.19 1.54
C GLY A 61 13.25 -3.80 1.71
N LEU A 62 14.12 -2.83 1.54
CA LEU A 62 13.81 -1.40 1.64
C LEU A 62 14.26 -0.69 0.37
N GLY A 63 13.63 0.44 0.07
CA GLY A 63 14.01 1.25 -1.05
C GLY A 63 13.60 2.70 -0.88
N ALA A 64 13.91 3.49 -1.89
CA ALA A 64 13.63 4.93 -1.88
C ALA A 64 13.19 5.39 -3.27
N PHE A 65 12.18 6.28 -3.28
CA PHE A 65 11.79 7.06 -4.44
C PHE A 65 11.92 8.53 -4.05
N GLY A 66 13.07 9.15 -4.39
CA GLY A 66 13.32 10.53 -3.96
C GLY A 66 13.24 10.68 -2.45
N GLU A 67 12.31 11.51 -1.97
CA GLU A 67 12.11 11.79 -0.55
C GLU A 67 11.18 10.79 0.15
N LEU A 68 10.90 9.66 -0.46
CA LEU A 68 10.00 8.64 0.09
C LEU A 68 10.77 7.35 0.28
N TRP A 69 10.87 6.87 1.52
CA TRP A 69 11.46 5.56 1.82
C TRP A 69 10.35 4.56 2.13
N TRP A 70 10.53 3.34 1.62
CA TRP A 70 9.48 2.34 1.63
C TRP A 70 10.02 0.94 1.90
N ALA A 71 9.11 0.08 2.35
CA ALA A 71 9.34 -1.36 2.42
C ALA A 71 8.78 -2.01 1.17
N GLY A 72 9.56 -2.90 0.58
CA GLY A 72 9.15 -3.67 -0.58
C GLY A 72 8.42 -4.95 -0.22
N LEU A 73 7.87 -5.58 -1.23
CA LEU A 73 7.22 -6.88 -1.13
C LEU A 73 7.86 -7.83 -2.12
N GLU A 74 7.88 -9.13 -1.80
CA GLU A 74 8.35 -10.13 -2.75
C GLU A 74 7.48 -10.11 -4.00
N GLU A 75 8.08 -10.45 -5.13
CA GLU A 75 7.36 -10.56 -6.40
C GLU A 75 6.18 -11.52 -6.25
N SER A 76 5.02 -11.10 -6.76
CA SER A 76 3.79 -11.87 -6.67
C SER A 76 3.01 -11.71 -7.97
N ASP A 77 2.94 -12.78 -8.74
CA ASP A 77 2.14 -12.80 -9.96
C ASP A 77 0.67 -12.59 -9.65
N THR A 78 0.20 -13.11 -8.53
CA THR A 78 -1.19 -12.94 -8.09
C THR A 78 -1.53 -11.48 -7.83
N LEU A 79 -0.65 -10.77 -7.13
CA LEU A 79 -0.81 -9.33 -6.88
C LEU A 79 -0.78 -8.54 -8.19
N ASP A 80 0.18 -8.83 -9.06
CA ASP A 80 0.31 -8.14 -10.34
C ASP A 80 -0.92 -8.34 -11.22
N MET A 81 -1.45 -9.55 -11.25
CA MET A 81 -2.68 -9.85 -12.00
C MET A 81 -3.89 -9.12 -11.42
N LEU A 82 -4.01 -9.06 -10.10
CA LEU A 82 -5.10 -8.34 -9.45
C LEU A 82 -5.06 -6.85 -9.82
N VAL A 83 -3.88 -6.24 -9.78
CA VAL A 83 -3.72 -4.83 -10.15
C VAL A 83 -4.06 -4.60 -11.62
N ARG A 84 -3.65 -5.49 -12.51
CA ARG A 84 -4.00 -5.41 -13.94
C ARG A 84 -5.50 -5.47 -14.16
N ARG A 85 -6.19 -6.40 -13.47
CA ARG A 85 -7.65 -6.53 -13.54
C ARG A 85 -8.34 -5.29 -13.00
N LEU A 86 -7.86 -4.78 -11.87
CA LEU A 86 -8.40 -3.57 -11.27
C LEU A 86 -8.30 -2.39 -12.25
N ARG A 87 -7.11 -2.17 -12.81
CA ARG A 87 -6.88 -1.08 -13.77
C ARG A 87 -7.73 -1.23 -15.02
N ARG A 88 -7.86 -2.44 -15.54
CA ARG A 88 -8.73 -2.72 -16.68
C ARG A 88 -10.18 -2.39 -16.38
N THR A 89 -10.67 -2.82 -15.22
CA THR A 89 -12.05 -2.58 -14.79
C THR A 89 -12.32 -1.09 -14.61
N LEU A 90 -11.38 -0.37 -14.01
CA LEU A 90 -11.48 1.08 -13.88
C LEU A 90 -11.53 1.76 -15.25
N ALA A 91 -10.65 1.37 -16.17
CA ALA A 91 -10.60 1.93 -17.51
C ALA A 91 -11.89 1.67 -18.29
N GLU A 92 -12.42 0.45 -18.21
CA GLU A 92 -13.70 0.07 -18.87
C GLU A 92 -14.88 0.84 -18.30
N SER A 93 -14.80 1.26 -17.04
CA SER A 93 -15.82 2.05 -16.37
C SER A 93 -15.61 3.56 -16.55
N GLY A 94 -14.59 3.98 -17.31
CA GLY A 94 -14.30 5.38 -17.57
C GLY A 94 -13.69 6.12 -16.37
N ILE A 95 -13.14 5.38 -15.39
CA ILE A 95 -12.55 5.97 -14.19
C ILE A 95 -11.05 6.18 -14.44
N PRO A 96 -10.54 7.43 -14.39
CA PRO A 96 -9.13 7.70 -14.58
C PRO A 96 -8.31 7.26 -13.38
N PHE A 97 -7.07 6.86 -13.63
CA PHE A 97 -6.10 6.51 -12.59
C PHE A 97 -4.69 6.81 -13.08
N ASP A 98 -3.75 6.90 -12.16
CA ASP A 98 -2.33 7.07 -12.48
C ASP A 98 -1.84 5.82 -13.23
N ARG A 99 -1.31 6.01 -14.45
CA ARG A 99 -0.90 4.93 -15.36
C ARG A 99 0.56 4.51 -15.20
N LYS A 100 1.26 5.03 -14.21
CA LYS A 100 2.64 4.62 -13.94
C LYS A 100 2.69 3.12 -13.65
N ALA A 101 3.83 2.51 -13.99
CA ALA A 101 4.05 1.10 -13.69
C ALA A 101 3.82 0.82 -12.20
N PHE A 102 3.13 -0.27 -11.91
CA PHE A 102 2.87 -0.68 -10.54
C PHE A 102 4.17 -1.18 -9.91
N ARG A 103 4.57 -0.54 -8.83
CA ARG A 103 5.73 -0.94 -8.02
C ARG A 103 5.24 -1.11 -6.58
N PRO A 104 5.00 -2.35 -6.14
CA PRO A 104 4.44 -2.58 -4.81
C PRO A 104 5.40 -2.10 -3.72
N HIS A 105 4.91 -1.22 -2.87
CA HIS A 105 5.68 -0.67 -1.76
C HIS A 105 4.76 -0.17 -0.66
N ILE A 106 5.27 -0.16 0.56
CA ILE A 106 4.56 0.41 1.71
C ILE A 106 5.42 1.56 2.24
N THR A 107 4.92 2.77 2.18
CA THR A 107 5.64 3.96 2.61
C THR A 107 5.88 3.93 4.11
N LEU A 108 7.14 4.11 4.51
CA LEU A 108 7.56 4.14 5.91
C LEU A 108 7.76 5.57 6.42
N ILE A 109 8.36 6.42 5.60
CA ILE A 109 8.69 7.80 5.96
C ILE A 109 8.75 8.67 4.70
N ARG A 110 8.29 9.90 4.85
CA ARG A 110 8.39 10.95 3.83
C ARG A 110 9.31 12.06 4.34
N LYS A 111 10.07 12.66 3.42
CA LYS A 111 11.01 13.75 3.72
C LYS A 111 11.98 13.37 4.82
N PRO A 112 12.69 12.24 4.70
CA PRO A 112 13.66 11.85 5.71
C PRO A 112 14.83 12.83 5.73
N SER A 113 15.33 13.11 6.93
CA SER A 113 16.54 13.89 7.13
C SER A 113 17.44 13.22 8.16
N PHE A 114 18.74 13.34 7.99
CA PHE A 114 19.71 12.72 8.87
C PHE A 114 21.05 13.47 8.79
N ARG A 115 21.81 13.44 9.85
CA ARG A 115 23.16 14.04 9.91
C ARG A 115 24.21 13.06 9.43
N ARG A 116 24.04 11.77 9.70
CA ARG A 116 24.93 10.70 9.29
C ARG A 116 24.15 9.72 8.43
N ASP A 117 24.80 9.17 7.41
CA ASP A 117 24.20 8.14 6.58
C ASP A 117 23.65 7.00 7.46
N PRO A 118 22.36 6.75 7.46
CA PRO A 118 21.76 5.69 8.27
C PRO A 118 22.08 4.29 7.77
N GLN A 119 22.74 4.16 6.61
CA GLN A 119 23.14 2.88 6.01
C GLN A 119 21.95 1.92 5.87
N LEU A 120 20.98 2.30 5.03
CA LEU A 120 19.76 1.51 4.82
C LEU A 120 20.02 0.07 4.40
N ASP A 121 21.11 -0.17 3.67
CA ASP A 121 21.51 -1.50 3.22
C ASP A 121 21.88 -2.46 4.36
N THR A 122 22.23 -1.92 5.54
CA THR A 122 22.55 -2.72 6.74
C THR A 122 21.38 -2.82 7.71
N LEU A 123 20.25 -2.18 7.41
CA LEU A 123 19.13 -2.14 8.33
C LEU A 123 18.39 -3.49 8.27
N PRO A 124 18.22 -4.16 9.43
CA PRO A 124 17.53 -5.44 9.45
C PRO A 124 16.04 -5.26 9.14
N VAL A 125 15.55 -6.05 8.21
CA VAL A 125 14.13 -6.11 7.89
C VAL A 125 13.59 -7.45 8.39
N PRO A 126 12.70 -7.44 9.39
CA PRO A 126 12.13 -8.69 9.91
C PRO A 126 11.38 -9.45 8.82
N GLU A 127 11.45 -10.76 8.87
CA GLU A 127 10.58 -11.58 8.02
C GLU A 127 9.14 -11.38 8.46
N ALA A 128 8.28 -11.08 7.51
CA ALA A 128 6.87 -10.88 7.78
C ALA A 128 6.03 -11.23 6.57
N GLU A 129 4.92 -11.87 6.85
CA GLU A 129 3.94 -12.27 5.85
C GLU A 129 2.55 -11.92 6.36
N THR A 130 1.67 -11.54 5.43
CA THR A 130 0.26 -11.33 5.73
C THR A 130 -0.58 -11.89 4.59
N THR A 131 -1.84 -12.15 4.88
CA THR A 131 -2.80 -12.57 3.86
C THR A 131 -3.63 -11.39 3.42
N ALA A 132 -3.63 -11.10 2.13
CA ALA A 132 -4.49 -10.09 1.54
C ALA A 132 -5.84 -10.72 1.22
N GLY A 133 -6.88 -10.23 1.87
CA GLY A 133 -8.24 -10.74 1.71
C GLY A 133 -9.27 -9.66 1.43
N ARG A 134 -8.84 -8.42 1.27
CA ARG A 134 -9.74 -7.30 1.08
C ARG A 134 -9.02 -6.16 0.37
N ILE A 135 -9.68 -5.53 -0.59
CA ILE A 135 -9.24 -4.27 -1.17
C ILE A 135 -10.23 -3.18 -0.77
N SER A 136 -9.73 -2.00 -0.49
CA SER A 136 -10.54 -0.90 0.01
C SER A 136 -10.38 0.33 -0.86
N LEU A 137 -11.47 1.08 -1.01
CA LEU A 137 -11.42 2.43 -1.56
C LEU A 137 -11.22 3.40 -0.40
N MET A 138 -10.12 4.13 -0.45
CA MET A 138 -9.74 5.06 0.62
C MET A 138 -9.82 6.50 0.12
N LEU A 139 -10.40 7.36 0.94
CA LEU A 139 -10.34 8.80 0.75
C LEU A 139 -9.19 9.34 1.58
N SER A 140 -8.24 10.03 0.94
CA SER A 140 -7.14 10.68 1.65
C SER A 140 -7.41 12.17 1.79
N THR A 141 -7.30 12.67 3.02
CA THR A 141 -7.44 14.09 3.33
C THR A 141 -6.27 14.54 4.19
N ARG A 142 -5.91 15.81 4.10
CA ARG A 142 -4.82 16.35 4.90
C ARG A 142 -5.39 16.91 6.21
N GLY A 143 -4.93 16.34 7.34
CA GLY A 143 -5.27 16.81 8.68
C GLY A 143 -4.15 17.65 9.29
N LYS A 144 -4.37 18.14 10.51
CA LYS A 144 -3.38 18.91 11.27
C LYS A 144 -2.08 18.15 11.51
N ASN A 145 -2.18 16.85 11.72
CA ASN A 145 -1.06 15.98 12.13
C ASN A 145 -0.71 14.96 11.04
N GLY A 146 -0.92 15.28 9.78
CA GLY A 146 -0.63 14.41 8.64
C GLY A 146 -1.87 13.93 7.91
N MET A 147 -1.69 12.93 7.06
CA MET A 147 -2.77 12.42 6.23
C MET A 147 -3.78 11.60 7.04
N ILE A 148 -5.05 11.77 6.70
CA ILE A 148 -6.14 10.98 7.24
C ILE A 148 -6.70 10.15 6.09
N TYR A 149 -6.78 8.82 6.29
CA TYR A 149 -7.36 7.90 5.33
C TYR A 149 -8.69 7.39 5.87
N THR A 150 -9.74 7.58 5.09
CA THR A 150 -11.09 7.12 5.43
C THR A 150 -11.54 6.07 4.43
N GLU A 151 -11.94 4.90 4.92
CA GLU A 151 -12.46 3.85 4.07
C GLU A 151 -13.88 4.20 3.61
N LEU A 152 -14.08 4.28 2.30
CA LEU A 152 -15.38 4.54 1.69
C LEU A 152 -16.14 3.26 1.38
N GLY A 153 -15.44 2.16 1.22
CA GLY A 153 -15.99 0.85 0.95
C GLY A 153 -14.90 -0.14 0.64
N SER A 154 -15.26 -1.40 0.54
CA SER A 154 -14.31 -2.47 0.29
C SER A 154 -14.93 -3.63 -0.46
N VAL A 155 -14.06 -4.47 -1.05
CA VAL A 155 -14.44 -5.73 -1.68
C VAL A 155 -13.59 -6.82 -1.05
N SER A 156 -14.27 -7.84 -0.52
CA SER A 156 -13.58 -8.98 0.09
C SER A 156 -13.27 -10.05 -0.94
N ALA A 157 -12.16 -10.75 -0.70
CA ALA A 157 -11.84 -11.95 -1.44
C ALA A 157 -12.89 -13.02 -1.17
N TYR A 158 -13.13 -13.88 -2.15
CA TYR A 158 -14.00 -15.02 -1.94
C TYR A 158 -13.18 -16.27 -1.60
N ARG A 159 -13.81 -17.21 -0.90
CA ARG A 159 -13.25 -18.54 -0.67
C ARG A 159 -14.15 -19.55 -1.40
N GLU A 160 -13.53 -20.57 -1.95
CA GLU A 160 -14.24 -21.62 -2.71
C GLU A 160 -15.44 -22.19 -1.94
N ARG A 161 -15.33 -22.25 -0.59
CA ARG A 161 -16.40 -22.75 0.27
C ARG A 161 -17.63 -21.84 0.36
N GLU A 162 -17.49 -20.57 0.02
CA GLU A 162 -18.60 -19.61 0.07
C GLU A 162 -19.41 -19.59 -1.22
N MET A 163 -18.93 -20.28 -2.24
CA MET A 163 -19.59 -20.37 -3.55
C MET A 163 -20.46 -21.63 -3.69
N GLU A 164 -20.37 -22.54 -2.75
CA GLU A 164 -21.21 -23.72 -2.67
C GLU A 164 -22.54 -23.38 -1.93
#